data_b538587fe00d3ff0bbfc8e010faee0cd
#
_entry.id   b538587fe00d3ff0bbfc8e010faee0cd
#
_cell.length_a   1.000
_cell.length_b   1.000
_cell.length_c   1.000
_cell.angle_alpha   90.00
_cell.angle_beta   90.00
_cell.angle_gamma   90.00
#
_symmetry.space_group_name_H-M   'P 1'
#
loop_
_entity.id
_entity.type
_entity.pdbx_description
1 polymer ?
#
loop_
_entity_poly.entity_id
_entity_poly.type
_entity_poly.pdbx_seq_one_letter_code
_entity_poly.pdbx_strand_id
1 'polypeptide(L)'
;MRVIAAFSPGFDKVVAKALARELGAPPLKLSVHDGLARFDSSANFRRIAGAPCLASVWAVFREFEGQPSFAKMIRENVPPRLPKGFQARDFRLRFMRAGKLTPVEPQLLTQAERAISRATGLKSGRTGADCEFWYVVRSEGGGFFGLLLSDPNERKPEKG
;
A
#
# COMPACT_ATOMS: atom_id res chain seq x y z
N MET A 1 6.57 1.82 10.91
CA MET A 1 5.73 1.23 9.83
C MET A 1 6.39 1.48 8.49
N ARG A 2 6.55 0.45 7.72
CA ARG A 2 7.07 0.56 6.36
C ARG A 2 5.98 1.10 5.44
N VAL A 3 6.33 2.11 4.62
CA VAL A 3 5.37 2.79 3.73
C VAL A 3 5.92 2.82 2.32
N ILE A 4 5.07 2.54 1.35
CA ILE A 4 5.31 2.87 -0.06
C ILE A 4 4.18 3.80 -0.48
N ALA A 5 4.54 4.92 -1.11
CA ALA A 5 3.57 5.91 -1.53
C ALA A 5 3.90 6.45 -2.91
N ALA A 6 2.87 6.64 -3.72
CA ALA A 6 2.99 7.32 -5.01
C ALA A 6 2.90 8.83 -4.79
N PHE A 7 3.61 9.58 -5.61
CA PHE A 7 3.53 11.04 -5.60
C PHE A 7 3.44 11.59 -7.03
N SER A 8 3.00 12.83 -7.12
CA SER A 8 2.80 13.47 -8.43
C SER A 8 4.14 13.68 -9.15
N PRO A 9 4.20 13.48 -10.48
CA PRO A 9 5.41 13.76 -11.25
C PRO A 9 5.94 15.18 -11.00
N GLY A 10 7.26 15.31 -10.94
CA GLY A 10 7.94 16.57 -10.68
C GLY A 10 8.24 16.86 -9.22
N PHE A 11 7.75 16.04 -8.28
CA PHE A 11 7.98 16.24 -6.85
C PHE A 11 9.20 15.47 -6.30
N ASP A 12 9.91 14.73 -7.15
CA ASP A 12 11.04 13.87 -6.73
C ASP A 12 12.05 14.61 -5.85
N LYS A 13 12.41 15.87 -6.23
CA LYS A 13 13.42 16.63 -5.52
C LYS A 13 12.94 17.25 -4.21
N VAL A 14 11.63 17.38 -4.05
CA VAL A 14 11.06 18.09 -2.89
C VAL A 14 10.29 17.18 -1.94
N VAL A 15 10.07 15.92 -2.33
CA VAL A 15 9.23 14.99 -1.55
C VAL A 15 9.78 14.78 -0.14
N ALA A 16 11.09 14.69 0.03
CA ALA A 16 11.70 14.51 1.35
C ALA A 16 11.38 15.68 2.29
N LYS A 17 11.51 16.92 1.79
CA LYS A 17 11.17 18.10 2.57
C LYS A 17 9.69 18.21 2.86
N ALA A 18 8.85 17.90 1.87
CA ALA A 18 7.41 17.92 2.02
C ALA A 18 6.96 16.90 3.06
N LEU A 19 7.47 15.67 3.02
CA LEU A 19 7.15 14.63 3.98
C LEU A 19 7.60 15.02 5.40
N ALA A 20 8.81 15.54 5.56
CA ALA A 20 9.29 15.97 6.86
C ALA A 20 8.38 17.02 7.49
N ARG A 21 7.93 17.99 6.70
CA ARG A 21 7.02 19.03 7.14
C ARG A 21 5.63 18.48 7.46
N GLU A 22 5.07 17.65 6.57
CA GLU A 22 3.72 17.12 6.70
C GLU A 22 3.60 16.07 7.81
N LEU A 23 4.64 15.29 8.05
CA LEU A 23 4.65 14.26 9.10
C LEU A 23 5.21 14.77 10.43
N GLY A 24 5.74 15.98 10.46
CA GLY A 24 6.32 16.56 11.67
C GLY A 24 7.70 16.02 12.04
N ALA A 25 8.23 15.08 11.26
CA ALA A 25 9.57 14.53 11.43
C ALA A 25 10.04 13.94 10.11
N PRO A 26 11.36 13.94 9.83
CA PRO A 26 11.87 13.34 8.60
C PRO A 26 11.54 11.85 8.54
N PRO A 27 11.11 11.34 7.36
CA PRO A 27 10.93 9.91 7.19
C PRO A 27 12.26 9.19 7.26
N LEU A 28 12.25 7.98 7.85
CA LEU A 28 13.45 7.17 8.00
C LEU A 28 13.66 6.28 6.77
N LYS A 29 14.91 6.05 6.41
CA LYS A 29 15.28 5.18 5.28
C LYS A 29 14.57 5.55 3.98
N LEU A 30 14.44 6.84 3.73
CA LEU A 30 13.74 7.33 2.54
C LEU A 30 14.49 6.98 1.27
N SER A 31 13.77 6.39 0.33
CA SER A 31 14.20 6.15 -1.04
C SER A 31 13.13 6.67 -1.98
N VAL A 32 13.53 7.52 -2.92
CA VAL A 32 12.60 8.09 -3.92
C VAL A 32 13.05 7.62 -5.29
N HIS A 33 12.15 6.94 -6.00
CA HIS A 33 12.49 6.37 -7.29
C HIS A 33 11.23 6.13 -8.12
N ASP A 34 11.24 6.56 -9.37
CA ASP A 34 10.17 6.32 -10.34
C ASP A 34 8.77 6.71 -9.84
N GLY A 35 8.65 7.87 -9.19
CA GLY A 35 7.36 8.34 -8.70
C GLY A 35 6.86 7.63 -7.44
N LEU A 36 7.72 6.84 -6.80
CA LEU A 36 7.40 6.18 -5.52
C LEU A 36 8.38 6.62 -4.45
N ALA A 37 7.85 6.87 -3.26
CA ALA A 37 8.63 7.09 -2.05
C ALA A 37 8.49 5.85 -1.16
N ARG A 38 9.61 5.34 -0.67
CA ARG A 38 9.66 4.21 0.27
C ARG A 38 10.33 4.71 1.53
N PHE A 39 9.69 4.52 2.68
CA PHE A 39 10.24 5.02 3.94
C PHE A 39 9.63 4.30 5.14
N ASP A 40 10.27 4.45 6.30
CA ASP A 40 9.72 4.04 7.58
C ASP A 40 9.23 5.27 8.32
N SER A 41 8.09 5.15 8.99
CA SER A 41 7.52 6.24 9.78
C SER A 41 6.85 5.70 11.03
N SER A 42 6.99 6.45 12.13
CA SER A 42 6.24 6.24 13.37
C SER A 42 4.99 7.11 13.46
N ALA A 43 4.75 7.95 12.45
CA ALA A 43 3.57 8.80 12.42
C ALA A 43 2.29 7.97 12.34
N ASN A 44 1.19 8.54 12.81
CA ASN A 44 -0.12 7.89 12.71
C ASN A 44 -0.48 7.68 11.24
N PHE A 45 -1.11 6.55 10.93
CA PHE A 45 -1.44 6.20 9.55
C PHE A 45 -2.34 7.25 8.87
N ARG A 46 -3.23 7.90 9.63
CA ARG A 46 -4.11 8.96 9.08
C ARG A 46 -3.32 10.16 8.62
N ARG A 47 -2.28 10.51 9.36
CA ARG A 47 -1.41 11.63 9.00
C ARG A 47 -0.61 11.32 7.73
N ILE A 48 -0.09 10.10 7.62
CA ILE A 48 0.63 9.66 6.42
C ILE A 48 -0.32 9.63 5.22
N ALA A 49 -1.48 8.99 5.38
CA ALA A 49 -2.48 8.87 4.31
C ALA A 49 -3.01 10.24 3.86
N GLY A 50 -3.09 11.20 4.77
CA GLY A 50 -3.56 12.54 4.49
C GLY A 50 -2.51 13.50 3.95
N ALA A 51 -1.24 13.07 3.84
CA ALA A 51 -0.16 13.95 3.36
C ALA A 51 -0.45 14.43 1.94
N PRO A 52 -0.56 15.76 1.72
CA PRO A 52 -0.96 16.29 0.41
C PRO A 52 0.01 15.96 -0.74
N CYS A 53 1.29 15.72 -0.44
CA CYS A 53 2.27 15.37 -1.47
C CYS A 53 2.12 13.92 -1.97
N LEU A 54 1.33 13.08 -1.30
CA LEU A 54 1.18 11.67 -1.64
C LEU A 54 -0.17 11.42 -2.30
N ALA A 55 -0.18 10.66 -3.39
CA ALA A 55 -1.41 10.30 -4.11
C ALA A 55 -2.04 9.03 -3.57
N SER A 56 -1.27 7.95 -3.48
CA SER A 56 -1.69 6.67 -2.91
C SER A 56 -0.66 6.23 -1.89
N VAL A 57 -1.12 5.66 -0.78
CA VAL A 57 -0.26 5.30 0.35
C VAL A 57 -0.59 3.90 0.81
N TRP A 58 0.43 3.04 0.90
CA TRP A 58 0.29 1.68 1.41
C TRP A 58 1.16 1.46 2.64
N ALA A 59 0.59 0.81 3.66
CA ALA A 59 1.37 0.17 4.71
C ALA A 59 1.85 -1.17 4.16
N VAL A 60 3.17 -1.37 4.11
CA VAL A 60 3.78 -2.51 3.43
C VAL A 60 4.17 -3.57 4.44
N PHE A 61 3.70 -4.80 4.23
CA PHE A 61 4.00 -5.95 5.10
C PHE A 61 5.16 -6.77 4.59
N ARG A 62 5.30 -6.88 3.26
CA ARG A 62 6.40 -7.61 2.64
C ARG A 62 6.74 -7.01 1.28
N GLU A 63 8.05 -6.95 1.00
CA GLU A 63 8.56 -6.58 -0.32
C GLU A 63 9.18 -7.81 -0.98
N PHE A 64 9.10 -7.86 -2.31
CA PHE A 64 9.63 -8.96 -3.12
C PHE A 64 10.55 -8.38 -4.18
N GLU A 65 11.64 -9.10 -4.47
CA GLU A 65 12.58 -8.73 -5.53
C GLU A 65 12.17 -9.36 -6.86
N GLY A 66 12.64 -8.78 -7.95
CA GLY A 66 12.45 -9.30 -9.30
C GLY A 66 11.03 -9.14 -9.82
N GLN A 67 10.56 -10.15 -10.54
CA GLN A 67 9.20 -10.20 -11.10
C GLN A 67 8.45 -11.41 -10.52
N PRO A 68 8.05 -11.34 -9.25
CA PRO A 68 7.39 -12.49 -8.61
C PRO A 68 6.01 -12.75 -9.22
N SER A 69 5.59 -14.01 -9.25
CA SER A 69 4.21 -14.34 -9.55
C SER A 69 3.33 -14.05 -8.33
N PHE A 70 2.04 -13.81 -8.55
CA PHE A 70 1.11 -13.63 -7.44
C PHE A 70 1.03 -14.89 -6.57
N ALA A 71 1.11 -16.06 -7.18
CA ALA A 71 1.14 -17.33 -6.43
C ALA A 71 2.32 -17.37 -5.46
N LYS A 72 3.51 -16.96 -5.90
CA LYS A 72 4.69 -16.88 -5.04
C LYS A 72 4.49 -15.88 -3.90
N MET A 73 3.97 -14.70 -4.22
CA MET A 73 3.74 -13.65 -3.22
C MET A 73 2.76 -14.13 -2.15
N ILE A 74 1.68 -14.78 -2.56
CA ILE A 74 0.68 -15.30 -1.62
C ILE A 74 1.28 -16.39 -0.74
N ARG A 75 2.06 -17.31 -1.33
CA ARG A 75 2.68 -18.41 -0.61
C ARG A 75 3.74 -17.96 0.40
N GLU A 76 4.54 -16.96 0.03
CA GLU A 76 5.66 -16.47 0.84
C GLU A 76 5.30 -15.26 1.69
N ASN A 77 4.03 -14.94 1.78
CA ASN A 77 3.58 -13.75 2.47
C ASN A 77 3.75 -13.87 4.00
N VAL A 78 3.80 -12.71 4.64
CA VAL A 78 3.75 -12.63 6.11
C VAL A 78 2.34 -12.23 6.53
N PRO A 79 1.87 -12.65 7.73
CA PRO A 79 0.56 -12.22 8.20
C PRO A 79 0.47 -10.71 8.30
N PRO A 80 -0.53 -10.07 7.69
CA PRO A 80 -0.68 -8.63 7.78
C PRO A 80 -1.12 -8.20 9.18
N ARG A 81 -0.71 -7.00 9.56
CA ARG A 81 -1.08 -6.40 10.85
C ARG A 81 -1.65 -5.02 10.58
N LEU A 82 -2.87 -4.78 11.05
CA LEU A 82 -3.51 -3.48 10.88
C LEU A 82 -2.77 -2.42 11.70
N PRO A 83 -2.56 -1.21 11.14
CA PRO A 83 -1.98 -0.11 11.90
C PRO A 83 -2.83 0.23 13.11
N LYS A 84 -2.20 0.75 14.17
CA LYS A 84 -2.90 1.15 15.39
C LYS A 84 -3.99 2.16 15.07
N GLY A 85 -5.20 1.86 15.51
CA GLY A 85 -6.37 2.72 15.30
C GLY A 85 -7.06 2.54 13.95
N PHE A 86 -6.53 1.68 13.08
CA PHE A 86 -7.18 1.36 11.81
C PHE A 86 -8.38 0.45 12.07
N GLN A 87 -9.55 0.86 11.58
CA GLN A 87 -10.80 0.12 11.77
C GLN A 87 -11.43 -0.22 10.44
N ALA A 88 -11.83 -1.47 10.28
CA ALA A 88 -12.55 -1.95 9.10
C ALA A 88 -13.32 -3.21 9.50
N ARG A 89 -14.41 -3.49 8.81
CA ARG A 89 -15.21 -4.71 8.98
C ARG A 89 -14.84 -5.76 7.96
N ASP A 90 -14.55 -5.31 6.76
CA ASP A 90 -14.28 -6.16 5.62
C ASP A 90 -13.19 -5.58 4.73
N PHE A 91 -12.69 -6.42 3.84
CA PHE A 91 -11.63 -6.04 2.92
C PHE A 91 -11.88 -6.61 1.54
N ARG A 92 -11.25 -5.98 0.56
CA ARG A 92 -11.17 -6.46 -0.82
C ARG A 92 -9.71 -6.62 -1.20
N LEU A 93 -9.40 -7.62 -2.02
CA LEU A 93 -8.06 -7.80 -2.59
C LEU A 93 -7.97 -7.16 -3.98
N ARG A 94 -6.82 -6.55 -4.22
CA ARG A 94 -6.48 -6.00 -5.53
C ARG A 94 -5.12 -6.56 -5.95
N PHE A 95 -5.01 -6.89 -7.22
CA PHE A 95 -3.78 -7.40 -7.82
C PHE A 95 -3.41 -6.50 -8.99
N MET A 96 -2.20 -5.94 -8.96
CA MET A 96 -1.73 -5.03 -10.00
C MET A 96 -0.37 -5.48 -10.52
N ARG A 97 -0.24 -5.55 -11.84
CA ARG A 97 1.03 -5.84 -12.50
C ARG A 97 1.28 -4.78 -13.56
N ALA A 98 2.45 -4.15 -13.49
CA ALA A 98 2.85 -3.10 -14.45
C ALA A 98 1.78 -2.02 -14.62
N GLY A 99 1.20 -1.57 -13.52
CA GLY A 99 0.22 -0.49 -13.51
C GLY A 99 -1.20 -0.89 -13.91
N LYS A 100 -1.45 -2.18 -14.16
CA LYS A 100 -2.77 -2.68 -14.57
C LYS A 100 -3.34 -3.65 -13.57
N LEU A 101 -4.61 -3.48 -13.23
CA LEU A 101 -5.33 -4.48 -12.44
C LEU A 101 -5.37 -5.78 -13.22
N THR A 102 -4.97 -6.87 -12.57
CA THR A 102 -4.76 -8.16 -13.20
C THR A 102 -5.66 -9.20 -12.54
N PRO A 103 -6.44 -9.96 -13.29
CA PRO A 103 -7.23 -11.05 -12.72
C PRO A 103 -6.30 -12.17 -12.24
N VAL A 104 -6.71 -12.85 -11.17
CA VAL A 104 -6.01 -14.02 -10.63
C VAL A 104 -6.98 -15.20 -10.59
N GLU A 105 -6.41 -16.39 -10.58
CA GLU A 105 -7.19 -17.60 -10.49
C GLU A 105 -8.03 -17.61 -9.21
N PRO A 106 -9.30 -18.09 -9.25
CA PRO A 106 -10.16 -18.12 -8.07
C PRO A 106 -9.56 -18.84 -6.87
N GLN A 107 -8.77 -19.88 -7.10
CA GLN A 107 -8.12 -20.63 -6.02
C GLN A 107 -7.08 -19.77 -5.29
N LEU A 108 -6.28 -19.00 -6.03
CA LEU A 108 -5.31 -18.09 -5.44
C LEU A 108 -6.00 -16.97 -4.67
N LEU A 109 -7.06 -16.42 -5.22
CA LEU A 109 -7.85 -15.39 -4.56
C LEU A 109 -8.40 -15.90 -3.22
N THR A 110 -9.02 -17.08 -3.23
CA THR A 110 -9.57 -17.70 -2.02
C THR A 110 -8.48 -17.96 -0.98
N GLN A 111 -7.33 -18.45 -1.41
CA GLN A 111 -6.20 -18.70 -0.51
C GLN A 111 -5.72 -17.42 0.17
N ALA A 112 -5.57 -16.34 -0.61
CA ALA A 112 -5.15 -15.05 -0.09
C ALA A 112 -6.19 -14.46 0.87
N GLU A 113 -7.47 -14.53 0.51
CA GLU A 113 -8.56 -14.03 1.35
C GLU A 113 -8.61 -14.74 2.70
N ARG A 114 -8.47 -16.07 2.70
CA ARG A 114 -8.43 -16.85 3.94
C ARG A 114 -7.27 -16.47 4.84
N ALA A 115 -6.09 -16.29 4.25
CA ALA A 115 -4.90 -15.92 5.01
C ALA A 115 -5.06 -14.56 5.67
N ILE A 116 -5.61 -13.58 4.95
CA ILE A 116 -5.84 -12.25 5.48
C ILE A 116 -6.93 -12.25 6.55
N SER A 117 -8.05 -12.94 6.31
CA SER A 117 -9.12 -13.06 7.31
C SER A 117 -8.61 -13.69 8.60
N ARG A 118 -7.79 -14.71 8.49
CA ARG A 118 -7.22 -15.39 9.66
C ARG A 118 -6.29 -14.46 10.45
N ALA A 119 -5.49 -13.67 9.75
CA ALA A 119 -4.52 -12.77 10.38
C ALA A 119 -5.17 -11.54 11.00
N THR A 120 -6.23 -11.01 10.40
CA THR A 120 -6.81 -9.71 10.77
C THR A 120 -8.17 -9.81 11.46
N GLY A 121 -8.89 -10.91 11.29
CA GLY A 121 -10.27 -11.03 11.74
C GLY A 121 -11.29 -10.36 10.82
N LEU A 122 -10.84 -9.74 9.72
CA LEU A 122 -11.75 -9.09 8.77
C LEU A 122 -12.41 -10.13 7.86
N LYS A 123 -13.60 -9.78 7.35
CA LYS A 123 -14.31 -10.60 6.37
C LYS A 123 -13.90 -10.19 4.96
N SER A 124 -13.75 -11.17 4.07
CA SER A 124 -13.57 -10.85 2.66
C SER A 124 -14.85 -10.26 2.09
N GLY A 125 -14.73 -9.13 1.41
CA GLY A 125 -15.83 -8.43 0.78
C GLY A 125 -15.58 -8.25 -0.71
N ARG A 126 -16.48 -7.50 -1.35
CA ARG A 126 -16.37 -7.15 -2.75
C ARG A 126 -16.46 -5.64 -2.91
N THR A 127 -17.18 -5.16 -3.90
CA THR A 127 -17.39 -3.74 -4.12
C THR A 127 -17.91 -3.06 -2.85
N GLY A 128 -17.29 -1.95 -2.46
CA GLY A 128 -17.70 -1.21 -1.28
C GLY A 128 -17.10 -1.69 0.03
N ALA A 129 -16.10 -2.57 -0.02
CA ALA A 129 -15.39 -3.00 1.19
C ALA A 129 -14.73 -1.82 1.91
N ASP A 130 -14.62 -1.94 3.23
CA ASP A 130 -14.06 -0.86 4.08
C ASP A 130 -12.59 -0.60 3.80
N CYS A 131 -11.82 -1.60 3.37
CA CYS A 131 -10.41 -1.43 3.07
C CYS A 131 -9.96 -2.35 1.94
N GLU A 132 -8.74 -2.13 1.47
CA GLU A 132 -8.16 -2.90 0.37
C GLU A 132 -6.76 -3.35 0.71
N PHE A 133 -6.47 -4.64 0.50
CA PHE A 133 -5.11 -5.17 0.49
C PHE A 133 -4.67 -5.35 -0.96
N TRP A 134 -3.43 -4.98 -1.23
CA TRP A 134 -2.88 -4.96 -2.57
C TRP A 134 -1.66 -5.84 -2.71
N TYR A 135 -1.63 -6.63 -3.78
CA TYR A 135 -0.44 -7.29 -4.30
C TYR A 135 -0.02 -6.53 -5.55
N VAL A 136 1.15 -5.91 -5.51
CA VAL A 136 1.64 -5.06 -6.60
C VAL A 136 2.96 -5.60 -7.11
N VAL A 137 3.07 -5.75 -8.44
CA VAL A 137 4.33 -6.06 -9.13
C VAL A 137 4.59 -4.94 -10.12
N ARG A 138 5.75 -4.31 -9.99
CA ARG A 138 6.11 -3.14 -10.79
C ARG A 138 6.78 -3.56 -12.10
N SER A 139 6.62 -2.75 -13.14
CA SER A 139 7.26 -2.99 -14.43
C SER A 139 8.80 -2.93 -14.34
N GLU A 140 9.34 -2.11 -13.45
CA GLU A 140 10.80 -1.96 -13.23
C GLU A 140 11.38 -3.10 -12.40
N GLY A 141 10.56 -4.01 -11.94
CA GLY A 141 10.95 -5.07 -11.04
C GLY A 141 10.61 -4.77 -9.59
N GLY A 142 10.49 -5.82 -8.82
CA GLY A 142 10.07 -5.74 -7.43
C GLY A 142 8.56 -5.66 -7.26
N GLY A 143 8.11 -6.04 -6.09
CA GLY A 143 6.70 -6.01 -5.74
C GLY A 143 6.51 -5.87 -4.24
N PHE A 144 5.27 -5.70 -3.84
CA PHE A 144 4.95 -5.64 -2.42
C PHE A 144 3.52 -6.12 -2.16
N PHE A 145 3.30 -6.52 -0.91
CA PHE A 145 1.97 -6.75 -0.35
C PHE A 145 1.73 -5.70 0.73
N GLY A 146 0.63 -4.97 0.62
CA GLY A 146 0.33 -3.92 1.55
C GLY A 146 -1.15 -3.60 1.70
N LEU A 147 -1.45 -2.80 2.70
CA LEU A 147 -2.78 -2.27 2.97
C LEU A 147 -2.84 -0.84 2.45
N LEU A 148 -3.83 -0.54 1.60
CA LEU A 148 -4.05 0.81 1.13
C LEU A 148 -4.55 1.66 2.30
N LEU A 149 -3.80 2.70 2.65
CA LEU A 149 -4.14 3.62 3.74
C LEU A 149 -4.97 4.80 3.28
N SER A 150 -4.74 5.26 2.05
CA SER A 150 -5.53 6.34 1.45
C SER A 150 -6.88 5.80 0.98
N ASP A 151 -7.94 6.60 1.14
CA ASP A 151 -9.25 6.22 0.61
C ASP A 151 -9.22 6.34 -0.91
N PRO A 152 -9.47 5.26 -1.67
CA PRO A 152 -9.46 5.33 -3.13
C PRO A 152 -10.58 6.22 -3.69
N ASN A 153 -11.60 6.52 -2.90
CA ASN A 153 -12.73 7.35 -3.31
C ASN A 153 -12.60 8.79 -2.82
N GLU A 154 -11.61 9.08 -1.98
CA GLU A 154 -11.39 10.41 -1.44
C GLU A 154 -10.46 11.20 -2.37
N ARG A 155 -10.96 12.34 -2.86
CA ARG A 155 -10.13 13.27 -3.62
C ARG A 155 -9.32 14.11 -2.65
N LYS A 156 -8.00 14.03 -2.75
CA LYS A 156 -7.14 14.94 -2.01
C LYS A 156 -7.29 16.35 -2.57
N PRO A 157 -7.15 17.39 -1.72
CA PRO A 157 -7.20 18.77 -2.19
C PRO A 157 -6.20 18.99 -3.33
N GLU A 158 -6.65 19.70 -4.37
CA GLU A 158 -5.75 20.09 -5.43
C GLU A 158 -4.68 21.01 -4.87
N LYS A 159 -3.46 20.79 -5.32
CA LYS A 159 -2.36 21.66 -4.98
C LYS A 159 -2.38 22.83 -5.96
N GLY A 160 -2.74 23.96 -5.44
CA GLY A 160 -2.61 25.19 -6.21
C GLY A 160 -1.17 25.55 -6.51
#